data_5a74af22e6ee938abb91aacca8f4ec9d
#
_entry.id   5a74af22e6ee938abb91aacca8f4ec9d
#
_cell.length_a   1.000
_cell.length_b   1.000
_cell.length_c   1.000
_cell.angle_alpha   90.00
_cell.angle_beta   90.00
_cell.angle_gamma   90.00
#
_symmetry.space_group_name_H-M   'P 1'
#
loop_
_entity.id
_entity.type
_entity.pdbx_description
1 polymer ?
#
loop_
_entity_poly.entity_id
_entity_poly.type
_entity_poly.pdbx_seq_one_letter_code
_entity_poly.pdbx_strand_id
1 'polypeptide(L)'
;MITRDTAAFLAFAHGCAPDFGPATAKAAFLVAPDGFARAEQSAGDNRYMADAAAFDAVRASAEHRELQRALSRSLPTVCFPGDPDAPDALFPNNVFATAPGRLIVGRMRHPVRQREAERDDIRGWFRDVLGYAETDLSQQPHPCELTGALVIDRARGLGYCGLSERCDEAGARLMHDAFGLRATLLFDLAPGEYHSNVVLAVLAGRAVLICGDGFADPAVVDAIAAVYAPHAIRLSAAQKADFAGNAIALSGSAVWMSARAEGSLAPADRAALAEAGFSPQSADLQAIESAGGSLRCCVAELF
;
A
#
# COMPACT_ATOMS: atom_id res chain seq x y z
N MET A 1 10.39 8.99 -16.14
CA MET A 1 9.69 8.36 -17.30
C MET A 1 8.35 7.82 -16.82
N ILE A 2 7.26 8.04 -17.54
CA ILE A 2 5.96 7.42 -17.25
C ILE A 2 5.52 6.70 -18.53
N THR A 3 5.19 5.41 -18.45
CA THR A 3 4.91 4.60 -19.66
C THR A 3 3.94 3.46 -19.38
N ARG A 4 3.21 3.02 -20.39
CA ARG A 4 2.46 1.76 -20.45
C ARG A 4 3.23 0.67 -21.21
N ASP A 5 4.36 1.03 -21.85
CA ASP A 5 5.20 0.09 -22.59
C ASP A 5 6.07 -0.71 -21.59
N THR A 6 5.71 -1.98 -21.43
CA THR A 6 6.38 -2.91 -20.52
C THR A 6 7.84 -3.18 -20.92
N ALA A 7 8.14 -3.23 -22.22
CA ALA A 7 9.49 -3.48 -22.70
C ALA A 7 10.42 -2.27 -22.45
N ALA A 8 9.91 -1.05 -22.74
CA ALA A 8 10.64 0.18 -22.45
C ALA A 8 10.86 0.37 -20.94
N PHE A 9 9.84 0.06 -20.11
CA PHE A 9 9.97 0.10 -18.66
C PHE A 9 11.01 -0.90 -18.15
N LEU A 10 10.95 -2.15 -18.60
CA LEU A 10 11.87 -3.22 -18.17
C LEU A 10 13.31 -2.88 -18.52
N ALA A 11 13.55 -2.41 -19.74
CA ALA A 11 14.88 -1.97 -20.18
C ALA A 11 15.43 -0.84 -19.29
N PHE A 12 14.58 0.14 -18.94
CA PHE A 12 14.95 1.23 -18.04
C PHE A 12 15.22 0.72 -16.61
N ALA A 13 14.35 -0.14 -16.08
CA ALA A 13 14.43 -0.67 -14.72
C ALA A 13 15.70 -1.48 -14.47
N HIS A 14 16.15 -2.26 -15.46
CA HIS A 14 17.41 -3.01 -15.39
C HIS A 14 18.64 -2.10 -15.30
N GLY A 15 18.56 -0.86 -15.82
CA GLY A 15 19.62 0.14 -15.68
C GLY A 15 19.58 0.94 -14.37
N CYS A 16 18.55 0.77 -13.55
CA CYS A 16 18.39 1.52 -12.29
C CYS A 16 19.16 0.87 -11.15
N ALA A 17 20.20 1.55 -10.67
CA ALA A 17 20.87 1.18 -9.44
C ALA A 17 19.96 1.43 -8.21
N PRO A 18 20.12 0.65 -7.13
CA PRO A 18 19.33 0.81 -5.90
C PRO A 18 19.89 1.92 -4.98
N ASP A 19 20.05 3.11 -5.53
CA ASP A 19 20.65 4.30 -4.92
C ASP A 19 19.68 5.51 -4.89
N PHE A 20 18.39 5.28 -5.16
CA PHE A 20 17.38 6.34 -5.14
C PHE A 20 17.05 6.80 -3.72
N GLY A 21 16.93 5.85 -2.78
CA GLY A 21 16.61 6.16 -1.40
C GLY A 21 16.64 4.93 -0.49
N PRO A 22 16.28 5.09 0.79
CA PRO A 22 16.16 3.97 1.70
C PRO A 22 15.13 2.95 1.18
N ALA A 23 15.52 1.68 1.15
CA ALA A 23 14.65 0.60 0.65
C ALA A 23 13.42 0.36 1.56
N THR A 24 13.55 0.67 2.85
CA THR A 24 12.48 0.54 3.86
C THR A 24 12.36 1.81 4.69
N ALA A 25 11.17 2.04 5.23
CA ALA A 25 10.89 3.18 6.08
C ALA A 25 11.67 3.14 7.40
N LYS A 26 11.96 4.32 7.96
CA LYS A 26 12.59 4.47 9.29
C LYS A 26 11.59 4.40 10.43
N ALA A 27 10.32 4.64 10.15
CA ALA A 27 9.20 4.59 11.08
C ALA A 27 7.90 4.34 10.34
N ALA A 28 6.82 4.05 11.08
CA ALA A 28 5.49 3.94 10.55
C ALA A 28 4.52 4.80 11.36
N PHE A 29 3.38 5.17 10.76
CA PHE A 29 2.25 5.65 11.53
C PHE A 29 0.97 4.93 11.17
N LEU A 30 0.08 4.88 12.13
CA LEU A 30 -1.24 4.27 12.06
C LEU A 30 -2.28 5.33 12.45
N VAL A 31 -3.54 5.09 12.09
CA VAL A 31 -4.69 5.85 12.59
C VAL A 31 -5.63 4.87 13.27
N ALA A 32 -6.05 5.18 14.49
CA ALA A 32 -6.93 4.33 15.28
C ALA A 32 -8.32 4.18 14.61
N PRO A 33 -8.99 3.03 14.74
CA PRO A 33 -10.25 2.76 14.07
C PRO A 33 -11.49 3.31 14.83
N ASP A 34 -11.43 4.55 15.35
CA ASP A 34 -12.49 5.10 16.22
C ASP A 34 -13.83 5.30 15.49
N GLY A 35 -13.84 5.37 14.18
CA GLY A 35 -15.05 5.46 13.35
C GLY A 35 -15.37 4.18 12.58
N PHE A 36 -14.77 3.04 12.94
CA PHE A 36 -14.84 1.81 12.16
C PHE A 36 -16.27 1.34 11.91
N ALA A 37 -16.71 1.48 10.67
CA ALA A 37 -18.00 1.06 10.16
C ALA A 37 -17.92 0.85 8.65
N ARG A 38 -18.93 0.24 8.06
CA ARG A 38 -18.99 0.09 6.60
C ARG A 38 -19.20 1.46 5.94
N ALA A 39 -18.23 1.85 5.10
CA ALA A 39 -18.30 3.06 4.30
C ALA A 39 -19.04 2.76 2.99
N GLU A 40 -20.31 3.08 2.89
CA GLU A 40 -21.16 2.72 1.74
C GLU A 40 -20.63 3.26 0.40
N GLN A 41 -20.02 4.44 0.40
CA GLN A 41 -19.40 4.98 -0.83
C GLN A 41 -18.20 4.15 -1.26
N SER A 42 -17.32 3.77 -0.33
CA SER A 42 -16.15 2.94 -0.60
C SER A 42 -16.53 1.51 -0.99
N ALA A 43 -17.64 0.99 -0.46
CA ALA A 43 -18.14 -0.35 -0.76
C ALA A 43 -18.58 -0.49 -2.23
N GLY A 44 -18.94 0.60 -2.89
CA GLY A 44 -19.44 0.58 -4.27
C GLY A 44 -18.42 0.07 -5.29
N ASP A 45 -17.12 0.22 -5.03
CA ASP A 45 -16.03 -0.19 -5.92
C ASP A 45 -14.96 -1.06 -5.22
N ASN A 46 -15.22 -1.50 -3.98
CA ASN A 46 -14.34 -2.39 -3.23
C ASN A 46 -14.99 -3.76 -3.00
N ARG A 47 -14.74 -4.70 -3.91
CA ARG A 47 -15.27 -6.07 -3.86
C ARG A 47 -14.85 -6.88 -2.61
N TYR A 48 -13.86 -6.44 -1.87
CA TYR A 48 -13.36 -7.10 -0.67
C TYR A 48 -14.09 -6.64 0.59
N MET A 49 -14.86 -5.55 0.52
CA MET A 49 -15.61 -5.05 1.67
C MET A 49 -16.81 -5.96 1.95
N ALA A 50 -16.90 -6.42 3.19
CA ALA A 50 -17.97 -7.30 3.65
C ALA A 50 -19.29 -6.55 3.84
N ASP A 51 -20.37 -7.31 4.06
CA ASP A 51 -21.66 -6.75 4.45
C ASP A 51 -21.59 -6.09 5.84
N ALA A 52 -22.43 -5.09 6.09
CA ALA A 52 -22.43 -4.30 7.33
C ALA A 52 -22.53 -5.16 8.61
N ALA A 53 -23.23 -6.30 8.55
CA ALA A 53 -23.35 -7.22 9.67
C ALA A 53 -22.03 -7.90 10.09
N ALA A 54 -21.00 -7.88 9.24
CA ALA A 54 -19.69 -8.45 9.53
C ALA A 54 -18.74 -7.47 10.23
N PHE A 55 -19.14 -6.20 10.39
CA PHE A 55 -18.30 -5.17 11.02
C PHE A 55 -18.39 -5.27 12.55
N ASP A 56 -17.22 -5.50 13.17
CA ASP A 56 -17.05 -5.54 14.62
C ASP A 56 -16.02 -4.49 15.05
N ALA A 57 -16.50 -3.31 15.45
CA ALA A 57 -15.66 -2.19 15.84
C ALA A 57 -14.83 -2.47 17.11
N VAL A 58 -15.35 -3.27 18.04
CA VAL A 58 -14.65 -3.64 19.28
C VAL A 58 -13.46 -4.54 18.96
N ARG A 59 -13.70 -5.56 18.13
CA ARG A 59 -12.66 -6.47 17.70
C ARG A 59 -11.62 -5.74 16.81
N ALA A 60 -12.06 -4.92 15.84
CA ALA A 60 -11.16 -4.13 15.00
C ALA A 60 -10.24 -3.22 15.84
N SER A 61 -10.77 -2.60 16.90
CA SER A 61 -9.96 -1.79 17.83
C SER A 61 -8.96 -2.63 18.62
N ALA A 62 -9.30 -3.87 18.97
CA ALA A 62 -8.38 -4.79 19.63
C ALA A 62 -7.26 -5.25 18.67
N GLU A 63 -7.62 -5.66 17.47
CA GLU A 63 -6.69 -6.08 16.41
C GLU A 63 -5.72 -4.95 16.05
N HIS A 64 -6.22 -3.73 15.89
CA HIS A 64 -5.38 -2.55 15.59
C HIS A 64 -4.36 -2.27 16.70
N ARG A 65 -4.75 -2.37 17.99
CA ARG A 65 -3.82 -2.22 19.11
C ARG A 65 -2.74 -3.29 19.13
N GLU A 66 -3.09 -4.53 18.81
CA GLU A 66 -2.09 -5.62 18.70
C GLU A 66 -1.15 -5.40 17.51
N LEU A 67 -1.66 -4.94 16.35
CA LEU A 67 -0.84 -4.54 15.21
C LEU A 67 0.15 -3.44 15.61
N GLN A 68 -0.32 -2.38 16.27
CA GLN A 68 0.54 -1.29 16.76
C GLN A 68 1.64 -1.82 17.69
N ARG A 69 1.29 -2.67 18.65
CA ARG A 69 2.26 -3.27 19.58
C ARG A 69 3.28 -4.15 18.86
N ALA A 70 2.83 -4.95 17.89
CA ALA A 70 3.70 -5.82 17.11
C ALA A 70 4.70 -5.00 16.29
N LEU A 71 4.24 -3.98 15.56
CA LEU A 71 5.07 -3.08 14.77
C LEU A 71 6.06 -2.31 15.64
N SER A 72 5.62 -1.81 16.79
CA SER A 72 6.47 -1.02 17.73
C SER A 72 7.65 -1.80 18.30
N ARG A 73 7.67 -3.14 18.19
CA ARG A 73 8.83 -3.97 18.54
C ARG A 73 9.90 -3.97 17.44
N SER A 74 9.52 -3.63 16.21
CA SER A 74 10.38 -3.72 15.03
C SER A 74 10.87 -2.36 14.54
N LEU A 75 10.03 -1.31 14.67
CA LEU A 75 10.38 0.05 14.24
C LEU A 75 9.55 1.09 15.03
N PRO A 76 10.03 2.34 15.16
CA PRO A 76 9.25 3.42 15.75
C PRO A 76 7.88 3.53 15.07
N THR A 77 6.81 3.50 15.86
CA THR A 77 5.44 3.52 15.35
C THR A 77 4.62 4.57 16.10
N VAL A 78 4.06 5.53 15.37
CA VAL A 78 3.15 6.55 15.90
C VAL A 78 1.73 6.13 15.59
N CYS A 79 0.77 6.38 16.49
CA CYS A 79 -0.64 6.16 16.23
C CYS A 79 -1.41 7.45 16.49
N PHE A 80 -2.07 7.97 15.47
CA PHE A 80 -2.97 9.09 15.59
C PHE A 80 -4.36 8.61 16.05
N PRO A 81 -5.13 9.45 16.77
CA PRO A 81 -6.53 9.15 17.05
C PRO A 81 -7.32 8.91 15.76
N GLY A 82 -8.35 8.09 15.80
CA GLY A 82 -9.33 7.98 14.72
C GLY A 82 -10.26 9.19 14.65
N ASP A 83 -11.17 9.16 13.70
CA ASP A 83 -12.25 10.13 13.55
C ASP A 83 -13.57 9.35 13.46
N PRO A 84 -14.53 9.57 14.40
CA PRO A 84 -15.83 8.87 14.38
C PRO A 84 -16.60 9.02 13.07
N ASP A 85 -16.34 10.09 12.33
CA ASP A 85 -17.00 10.38 11.05
C ASP A 85 -16.22 9.91 9.82
N ALA A 86 -15.06 9.28 10.01
CA ALA A 86 -14.19 8.78 8.93
C ALA A 86 -13.94 7.27 9.07
N PRO A 87 -14.90 6.42 8.63
CA PRO A 87 -14.88 4.98 8.87
C PRO A 87 -13.67 4.24 8.28
N ASP A 88 -13.08 4.77 7.19
CA ASP A 88 -11.92 4.19 6.51
C ASP A 88 -10.57 4.81 6.94
N ALA A 89 -10.56 5.76 7.91
CA ALA A 89 -9.35 6.47 8.31
C ALA A 89 -8.24 5.55 8.86
N LEU A 90 -8.59 4.32 9.31
CA LEU A 90 -7.61 3.30 9.70
C LEU A 90 -6.70 2.83 8.53
N PHE A 91 -6.99 3.26 7.30
CA PHE A 91 -6.17 2.99 6.11
C PHE A 91 -5.42 4.25 5.63
N PRO A 92 -4.52 4.84 6.45
CA PRO A 92 -3.91 6.14 6.18
C PRO A 92 -3.00 6.15 4.96
N ASN A 93 -2.47 5.01 4.53
CA ASN A 93 -1.53 4.94 3.41
C ASN A 93 -2.12 5.40 2.06
N ASN A 94 -3.45 5.44 1.95
CA ASN A 94 -4.13 5.90 0.75
C ASN A 94 -4.21 7.43 0.68
N VAL A 95 -4.19 8.08 1.84
CA VAL A 95 -4.36 9.54 2.01
C VAL A 95 -3.04 10.23 2.25
N PHE A 96 -2.17 9.60 3.04
CA PHE A 96 -0.88 10.15 3.45
C PHE A 96 0.26 9.21 3.08
N ALA A 97 1.28 9.74 2.47
CA ALA A 97 2.52 9.03 2.22
C ALA A 97 3.71 9.98 2.37
N THR A 98 4.90 9.43 2.53
CA THR A 98 6.11 10.25 2.65
C THR A 98 7.14 9.90 1.59
N ALA A 99 7.93 10.89 1.23
CA ALA A 99 9.26 10.77 0.66
C ALA A 99 10.25 11.43 1.65
N PRO A 100 11.56 11.25 1.53
CA PRO A 100 12.51 11.86 2.47
C PRO A 100 12.27 13.36 2.68
N GLY A 101 11.92 13.76 3.91
CA GLY A 101 11.63 15.14 4.29
C GLY A 101 10.33 15.73 3.72
N ARG A 102 9.42 14.93 3.18
CA ARG A 102 8.19 15.41 2.55
C ARG A 102 6.98 14.55 2.94
N LEU A 103 5.89 15.21 3.30
CA LEU A 103 4.54 14.63 3.38
C LEU A 103 3.83 14.85 2.04
N ILE A 104 3.21 13.81 1.51
CA ILE A 104 2.35 13.87 0.33
C ILE A 104 0.93 13.53 0.77
N VAL A 105 -0.03 14.39 0.43
CA VAL A 105 -1.46 14.21 0.74
C VAL A 105 -2.19 13.91 -0.56
N GLY A 106 -2.87 12.75 -0.64
CA GLY A 106 -3.53 12.27 -1.84
C GLY A 106 -4.95 12.78 -2.02
N ARG A 107 -5.46 12.67 -3.25
CA ARG A 107 -6.86 12.92 -3.58
C ARG A 107 -7.64 11.62 -3.54
N MET A 108 -8.50 11.49 -2.54
CA MET A 108 -9.38 10.34 -2.42
C MET A 108 -10.54 10.42 -3.43
N ARG A 109 -10.93 9.28 -4.01
CA ARG A 109 -12.05 9.16 -4.95
C ARG A 109 -13.37 9.55 -4.29
N HIS A 110 -13.64 8.99 -3.10
CA HIS A 110 -14.91 9.12 -2.42
C HIS A 110 -14.95 10.30 -1.44
N PRO A 111 -16.02 11.13 -1.46
CA PRO A 111 -16.17 12.26 -0.55
C PRO A 111 -16.03 11.88 0.93
N VAL A 112 -16.54 10.71 1.36
CA VAL A 112 -16.39 10.22 2.73
C VAL A 112 -14.93 10.13 3.18
N ARG A 113 -14.01 9.83 2.24
CA ARG A 113 -12.58 9.72 2.50
C ARG A 113 -11.80 11.02 2.23
N GLN A 114 -12.36 11.97 1.46
CA GLN A 114 -11.68 13.23 1.16
C GLN A 114 -11.43 14.07 2.43
N ARG A 115 -12.32 13.99 3.42
CA ARG A 115 -12.15 14.63 4.72
C ARG A 115 -10.94 14.13 5.51
N GLU A 116 -10.47 12.90 5.25
CA GLU A 116 -9.26 12.37 5.89
C GLU A 116 -8.02 13.20 5.55
N ALA A 117 -7.99 13.84 4.36
CA ALA A 117 -6.91 14.73 3.96
C ALA A 117 -6.89 16.06 4.74
N GLU A 118 -7.98 16.42 5.41
CA GLU A 118 -8.11 17.67 6.18
C GLU A 118 -7.61 17.54 7.64
N ARG A 119 -7.02 16.39 8.02
CA ARG A 119 -6.53 16.09 9.36
C ARG A 119 -5.32 16.97 9.74
N ASP A 120 -5.61 18.13 10.34
CA ASP A 120 -4.59 19.09 10.80
C ASP A 120 -3.65 18.53 11.86
N ASP A 121 -4.11 17.59 12.70
CA ASP A 121 -3.29 16.92 13.70
C ASP A 121 -2.18 16.07 13.05
N ILE A 122 -2.49 15.37 11.94
CA ILE A 122 -1.50 14.61 11.17
C ILE A 122 -0.59 15.55 10.39
N ARG A 123 -1.17 16.47 9.59
CA ARG A 123 -0.41 17.42 8.76
C ARG A 123 0.49 18.32 9.61
N GLY A 124 -0.07 18.85 10.72
CA GLY A 124 0.66 19.66 11.69
C GLY A 124 1.82 18.91 12.35
N TRP A 125 1.63 17.65 12.71
CA TRP A 125 2.70 16.85 13.28
C TRP A 125 3.88 16.69 12.31
N PHE A 126 3.59 16.41 11.03
CA PHE A 126 4.66 16.32 10.00
C PHE A 126 5.38 17.66 9.80
N ARG A 127 4.62 18.76 9.72
CA ARG A 127 5.18 20.10 9.51
C ARG A 127 5.95 20.60 10.73
N ASP A 128 5.32 20.55 11.89
CA ASP A 128 5.78 21.30 13.07
C ASP A 128 6.72 20.46 13.97
N VAL A 129 6.59 19.13 13.95
CA VAL A 129 7.44 18.23 14.74
C VAL A 129 8.58 17.62 13.91
N LEU A 130 8.27 17.16 12.69
CA LEU A 130 9.28 16.53 11.83
C LEU A 130 9.95 17.51 10.85
N GLY A 131 9.40 18.69 10.63
CA GLY A 131 9.92 19.67 9.68
C GLY A 131 9.77 19.24 8.22
N TYR A 132 8.77 18.42 7.91
CA TYR A 132 8.53 17.95 6.54
C TYR A 132 7.87 19.04 5.71
N ALA A 133 8.35 19.22 4.47
CA ALA A 133 7.62 19.98 3.46
C ALA A 133 6.36 19.21 3.04
N GLU A 134 5.29 19.92 2.70
CA GLU A 134 4.04 19.30 2.26
C GLU A 134 3.85 19.44 0.75
N THR A 135 3.41 18.37 0.11
CA THR A 135 2.89 18.34 -1.26
C THR A 135 1.43 17.89 -1.21
N ASP A 136 0.51 18.84 -1.34
CA ASP A 136 -0.93 18.60 -1.24
C ASP A 136 -1.54 18.35 -2.63
N LEU A 137 -1.91 17.11 -2.90
CA LEU A 137 -2.65 16.69 -4.10
C LEU A 137 -4.15 16.57 -3.83
N SER A 138 -4.65 16.84 -2.63
CA SER A 138 -6.04 16.61 -2.27
C SER A 138 -7.02 17.59 -2.95
N GLN A 139 -6.53 18.76 -3.36
CA GLN A 139 -7.37 19.84 -3.90
C GLN A 139 -7.55 19.81 -5.43
N GLN A 140 -6.80 18.98 -6.14
CA GLN A 140 -6.92 18.82 -7.59
C GLN A 140 -7.99 17.75 -7.95
N PRO A 141 -8.56 17.72 -9.18
CA PRO A 141 -9.73 16.92 -9.51
C PRO A 141 -9.48 15.42 -9.71
N HIS A 142 -8.23 15.00 -9.97
CA HIS A 142 -7.90 13.63 -10.37
C HIS A 142 -7.68 12.73 -9.16
N PRO A 143 -8.38 11.57 -9.03
CA PRO A 143 -8.14 10.66 -7.94
C PRO A 143 -6.71 10.11 -7.97
N CYS A 144 -6.06 10.11 -6.81
CA CYS A 144 -4.70 9.59 -6.63
C CYS A 144 -4.53 9.10 -5.18
N GLU A 145 -5.01 7.86 -4.92
CA GLU A 145 -4.99 7.24 -3.59
C GLU A 145 -3.60 6.64 -3.27
N LEU A 146 -2.60 7.48 -3.32
CA LEU A 146 -1.18 7.31 -3.00
C LEU A 146 -0.67 5.86 -3.06
N THR A 147 -0.14 5.33 -1.93
CA THR A 147 0.45 3.98 -1.92
C THR A 147 -0.58 2.84 -1.87
N GLY A 148 -1.87 3.15 -2.00
CA GLY A 148 -2.89 2.22 -2.41
C GLY A 148 -2.77 1.89 -3.89
N ALA A 149 -2.81 2.92 -4.74
CA ALA A 149 -2.77 2.80 -6.20
C ALA A 149 -1.34 2.68 -6.77
N LEU A 150 -0.33 3.22 -6.07
CA LEU A 150 1.07 3.27 -6.49
C LEU A 150 1.95 2.44 -5.56
N VAL A 151 2.43 1.29 -6.00
CA VAL A 151 3.45 0.51 -5.31
C VAL A 151 4.83 1.01 -5.74
N ILE A 152 5.73 1.27 -4.79
CA ILE A 152 7.02 1.92 -5.05
C ILE A 152 8.18 1.02 -4.64
N ASP A 153 9.10 0.78 -5.57
CA ASP A 153 10.46 0.35 -5.25
C ASP A 153 11.27 1.56 -4.82
N ARG A 154 11.36 1.74 -3.53
CA ARG A 154 12.04 2.89 -2.90
C ARG A 154 13.54 2.89 -3.14
N ALA A 155 14.13 1.71 -3.32
CA ALA A 155 15.57 1.61 -3.56
C ALA A 155 15.95 2.09 -4.96
N ARG A 156 15.12 1.78 -5.98
CA ARG A 156 15.40 2.14 -7.38
C ARG A 156 14.66 3.38 -7.88
N GLY A 157 13.64 3.84 -7.14
CA GLY A 157 12.75 4.93 -7.58
C GLY A 157 11.81 4.52 -8.71
N LEU A 158 11.35 3.26 -8.69
CA LEU A 158 10.40 2.72 -9.67
C LEU A 158 9.00 2.68 -9.07
N GLY A 159 8.01 3.14 -9.83
CA GLY A 159 6.60 3.07 -9.49
C GLY A 159 5.84 2.06 -10.35
N TYR A 160 4.88 1.39 -9.74
CA TYR A 160 3.94 0.48 -10.38
C TYR A 160 2.53 0.96 -10.05
N CYS A 161 1.88 1.64 -10.99
CA CYS A 161 0.60 2.30 -10.77
C CYS A 161 -0.51 1.61 -11.54
N GLY A 162 -1.40 0.95 -10.82
CA GLY A 162 -2.62 0.35 -11.37
C GLY A 162 -3.74 1.37 -11.46
N LEU A 163 -4.29 1.52 -12.65
CA LEU A 163 -5.40 2.42 -12.92
C LEU A 163 -6.72 1.74 -12.56
N SER A 164 -7.60 2.48 -11.91
CA SER A 164 -8.90 2.06 -11.44
C SER A 164 -9.77 3.29 -11.17
N GLU A 165 -10.96 3.12 -10.58
CA GLU A 165 -11.77 4.25 -10.08
C GLU A 165 -11.03 5.12 -9.04
N ARG A 166 -9.99 4.54 -8.36
CA ARG A 166 -9.22 5.21 -7.30
C ARG A 166 -7.96 5.95 -7.79
N CYS A 167 -7.60 5.80 -9.07
CA CYS A 167 -6.46 6.48 -9.68
C CYS A 167 -6.61 6.51 -11.20
N ASP A 168 -6.64 7.69 -11.78
CA ASP A 168 -6.55 7.90 -13.23
C ASP A 168 -5.10 8.22 -13.68
N GLU A 169 -4.85 8.32 -14.98
CA GLU A 169 -3.52 8.64 -15.51
C GLU A 169 -2.98 9.99 -15.06
N ALA A 170 -3.86 10.99 -14.90
CA ALA A 170 -3.43 12.31 -14.44
C ALA A 170 -3.01 12.26 -12.97
N GLY A 171 -3.79 11.56 -12.13
CA GLY A 171 -3.44 11.30 -10.73
C GLY A 171 -2.13 10.51 -10.61
N ALA A 172 -1.92 9.50 -11.47
CA ALA A 172 -0.67 8.75 -11.49
C ALA A 172 0.55 9.63 -11.85
N ARG A 173 0.40 10.58 -12.79
CA ARG A 173 1.46 11.56 -13.13
C ARG A 173 1.77 12.49 -11.96
N LEU A 174 0.74 13.00 -11.29
CA LEU A 174 0.91 13.82 -10.10
C LEU A 174 1.66 13.08 -8.99
N MET A 175 1.34 11.81 -8.76
CA MET A 175 2.06 10.97 -7.78
C MET A 175 3.51 10.72 -8.21
N HIS A 176 3.76 10.41 -9.50
CA HIS A 176 5.12 10.24 -10.00
C HIS A 176 6.00 11.47 -9.68
N ASP A 177 5.49 12.67 -9.94
CA ASP A 177 6.20 13.93 -9.71
C ASP A 177 6.37 14.19 -8.20
N ALA A 178 5.31 13.98 -7.41
CA ALA A 178 5.33 14.21 -5.95
C ALA A 178 6.34 13.30 -5.23
N PHE A 179 6.47 12.05 -5.65
CA PHE A 179 7.47 11.11 -5.13
C PHE A 179 8.85 11.28 -5.79
N GLY A 180 8.97 12.04 -6.88
CA GLY A 180 10.20 12.25 -7.63
C GLY A 180 10.74 10.97 -8.29
N LEU A 181 9.86 10.08 -8.75
CA LEU A 181 10.25 8.77 -9.25
C LEU A 181 11.06 8.84 -10.55
N ARG A 182 11.95 7.89 -10.76
CA ARG A 182 12.72 7.75 -12.01
C ARG A 182 11.86 7.23 -13.15
N ALA A 183 11.04 6.21 -12.84
CA ALA A 183 10.11 5.64 -13.80
C ALA A 183 8.85 5.16 -13.11
N THR A 184 7.70 5.22 -13.83
CA THR A 184 6.43 4.63 -13.40
C THR A 184 5.82 3.84 -14.56
N LEU A 185 5.55 2.56 -14.30
CA LEU A 185 4.76 1.70 -15.18
C LEU A 185 3.29 1.91 -14.85
N LEU A 186 2.50 2.34 -15.85
CA LEU A 186 1.05 2.42 -15.76
C LEU A 186 0.43 1.16 -16.36
N PHE A 187 -0.58 0.61 -15.69
CA PHE A 187 -1.33 -0.55 -16.18
C PHE A 187 -2.77 -0.51 -15.66
N ASP A 188 -3.65 -1.25 -16.32
CA ASP A 188 -5.02 -1.39 -15.88
C ASP A 188 -5.11 -2.57 -14.90
N LEU A 189 -5.76 -2.35 -13.75
CA LEU A 189 -6.12 -3.43 -12.85
C LEU A 189 -7.21 -4.30 -13.46
N ALA A 190 -7.29 -5.56 -13.05
CA ALA A 190 -8.38 -6.44 -13.45
C ALA A 190 -9.73 -5.89 -12.95
N PRO A 191 -10.85 -6.18 -13.64
CA PRO A 191 -12.16 -5.72 -13.22
C PRO A 191 -12.48 -6.09 -11.77
N GLY A 192 -12.91 -5.09 -11.00
CA GLY A 192 -13.22 -5.23 -9.56
C GLY A 192 -12.03 -5.10 -8.62
N GLU A 193 -10.80 -4.97 -9.12
CA GLU A 193 -9.66 -4.56 -8.30
C GLU A 193 -9.63 -3.04 -8.18
N TYR A 194 -9.35 -2.53 -6.98
CA TYR A 194 -9.41 -1.10 -6.70
C TYR A 194 -8.05 -0.46 -6.40
N HIS A 195 -7.09 -1.22 -5.86
CA HIS A 195 -5.74 -0.75 -5.52
C HIS A 195 -4.65 -1.74 -5.93
N SER A 196 -3.52 -1.23 -6.40
CA SER A 196 -2.35 -2.05 -6.73
C SER A 196 -1.79 -2.80 -5.52
N ASN A 197 -1.81 -2.20 -4.33
CA ASN A 197 -1.25 -2.79 -3.13
C ASN A 197 -2.05 -3.99 -2.56
N VAL A 198 -3.19 -4.32 -3.15
CA VAL A 198 -3.91 -5.57 -2.86
C VAL A 198 -3.30 -6.75 -3.62
N VAL A 199 -2.76 -6.48 -4.82
CA VAL A 199 -2.29 -7.49 -5.77
C VAL A 199 -0.78 -7.51 -5.97
N LEU A 200 -0.07 -6.53 -5.40
CA LEU A 200 1.35 -6.31 -5.62
C LEU A 200 2.05 -5.76 -4.38
N ALA A 201 3.16 -6.36 -3.98
CA ALA A 201 4.06 -5.80 -2.97
C ALA A 201 5.52 -5.92 -3.39
N VAL A 202 6.25 -4.81 -3.43
CA VAL A 202 7.70 -4.78 -3.60
C VAL A 202 8.37 -4.85 -2.24
N LEU A 203 9.24 -5.83 -2.04
CA LEU A 203 9.89 -6.11 -0.77
C LEU A 203 11.33 -5.56 -0.78
N ALA A 204 11.49 -4.34 -0.23
CA ALA A 204 12.77 -3.64 -0.09
C ALA A 204 13.63 -3.64 -1.38
N GLY A 205 13.00 -3.54 -2.55
CA GLY A 205 13.66 -3.53 -3.86
C GLY A 205 14.33 -4.85 -4.28
N ARG A 206 14.14 -5.95 -3.54
CA ARG A 206 14.84 -7.23 -3.79
C ARG A 206 13.91 -8.36 -4.26
N ALA A 207 12.65 -8.33 -3.85
CA ALA A 207 11.68 -9.34 -4.21
C ALA A 207 10.32 -8.70 -4.48
N VAL A 208 9.43 -9.45 -5.09
CA VAL A 208 8.05 -9.04 -5.35
C VAL A 208 7.08 -10.17 -5.04
N LEU A 209 5.97 -9.84 -4.35
CA LEU A 209 4.77 -10.66 -4.31
C LEU A 209 3.80 -10.12 -5.36
N ILE A 210 3.30 -10.96 -6.26
CA ILE A 210 2.44 -10.53 -7.36
C ILE A 210 1.33 -11.54 -7.65
N CYS A 211 0.09 -11.06 -7.66
CA CYS A 211 -1.10 -11.84 -7.97
C CYS A 211 -1.54 -11.56 -9.40
N GLY A 212 -1.23 -12.47 -10.34
CA GLY A 212 -1.48 -12.26 -11.76
C GLY A 212 -2.94 -11.92 -12.11
N ASP A 213 -3.90 -12.53 -11.43
CA ASP A 213 -5.34 -12.30 -11.61
C ASP A 213 -5.80 -10.87 -11.24
N GLY A 214 -4.93 -10.07 -10.64
CA GLY A 214 -5.21 -8.66 -10.32
C GLY A 214 -4.89 -7.67 -11.45
N PHE A 215 -4.36 -8.15 -12.57
CA PHE A 215 -3.92 -7.33 -13.70
C PHE A 215 -4.74 -7.65 -14.94
N ALA A 216 -5.11 -6.62 -15.71
CA ALA A 216 -5.85 -6.81 -16.97
C ALA A 216 -4.97 -7.45 -18.07
N ASP A 217 -3.66 -7.17 -18.03
CA ASP A 217 -2.69 -7.69 -19.02
C ASP A 217 -1.61 -8.54 -18.34
N PRO A 218 -1.51 -9.85 -18.66
CA PRO A 218 -0.46 -10.73 -18.15
C PRO A 218 0.97 -10.28 -18.49
N ALA A 219 1.18 -9.55 -19.59
CA ALA A 219 2.49 -9.05 -19.97
C ALA A 219 3.06 -8.05 -18.94
N VAL A 220 2.19 -7.32 -18.26
CA VAL A 220 2.58 -6.43 -17.15
C VAL A 220 3.12 -7.24 -15.97
N VAL A 221 2.47 -8.35 -15.63
CA VAL A 221 2.90 -9.27 -14.56
C VAL A 221 4.28 -9.83 -14.86
N ASP A 222 4.50 -10.27 -16.10
CA ASP A 222 5.79 -10.83 -16.53
C ASP A 222 6.89 -9.77 -16.52
N ALA A 223 6.62 -8.56 -16.95
CA ALA A 223 7.57 -7.46 -16.91
C ALA A 223 7.96 -7.07 -15.47
N ILE A 224 6.98 -6.95 -14.57
CA ILE A 224 7.26 -6.66 -13.15
C ILE A 224 8.06 -7.80 -12.53
N ALA A 225 7.66 -9.06 -12.75
CA ALA A 225 8.38 -10.22 -12.23
C ALA A 225 9.84 -10.28 -12.73
N ALA A 226 10.09 -9.91 -13.98
CA ALA A 226 11.44 -9.90 -14.55
C ALA A 226 12.38 -8.88 -13.87
N VAL A 227 11.85 -7.74 -13.37
CA VAL A 227 12.65 -6.75 -12.62
C VAL A 227 13.24 -7.36 -11.33
N TYR A 228 12.52 -8.31 -10.72
CA TYR A 228 12.89 -8.90 -9.41
C TYR A 228 13.38 -10.36 -9.52
N ALA A 229 13.60 -10.87 -10.74
CA ALA A 229 14.13 -12.22 -10.92
C ALA A 229 15.49 -12.37 -10.20
N PRO A 230 15.74 -13.51 -9.51
CA PRO A 230 14.89 -14.70 -9.42
C PRO A 230 13.83 -14.66 -8.31
N HIS A 231 13.67 -13.56 -7.57
CA HIS A 231 12.82 -13.45 -6.37
C HIS A 231 11.42 -12.86 -6.67
N ALA A 232 10.80 -13.29 -7.75
CA ALA A 232 9.40 -12.97 -8.07
C ALA A 232 8.48 -14.11 -7.61
N ILE A 233 7.66 -13.86 -6.60
CA ILE A 233 6.77 -14.84 -6.00
C ILE A 233 5.37 -14.60 -6.55
N ARG A 234 4.89 -15.52 -7.37
CA ARG A 234 3.57 -15.46 -8.03
C ARG A 234 2.53 -16.12 -7.15
N LEU A 235 1.61 -15.30 -6.64
CA LEU A 235 0.53 -15.74 -5.77
C LEU A 235 -0.69 -16.16 -6.59
N SER A 236 -1.43 -17.17 -6.09
CA SER A 236 -2.67 -17.66 -6.66
C SER A 236 -3.85 -16.73 -6.38
N ALA A 237 -4.98 -16.93 -7.09
CA ALA A 237 -6.23 -16.23 -6.84
C ALA A 237 -6.76 -16.45 -5.40
N ALA A 238 -6.58 -17.66 -4.84
CA ALA A 238 -6.97 -17.95 -3.46
C ALA A 238 -6.14 -17.15 -2.45
N GLN A 239 -4.82 -17.08 -2.66
CA GLN A 239 -3.92 -16.26 -1.84
C GLN A 239 -4.23 -14.76 -1.97
N LYS A 240 -4.62 -14.29 -3.16
CA LYS A 240 -5.11 -12.92 -3.36
C LYS A 240 -6.37 -12.65 -2.52
N ALA A 241 -7.33 -13.58 -2.52
CA ALA A 241 -8.55 -13.44 -1.72
C ALA A 241 -8.25 -13.42 -0.21
N ASP A 242 -7.13 -14.00 0.22
CA ASP A 242 -6.61 -13.95 1.58
C ASP A 242 -5.61 -12.79 1.81
N PHE A 243 -5.59 -11.79 0.94
CA PHE A 243 -4.75 -10.59 1.02
C PHE A 243 -3.22 -10.86 1.02
N ALA A 244 -2.73 -11.98 0.50
CA ALA A 244 -1.29 -12.26 0.50
C ALA A 244 -0.45 -11.24 -0.31
N GLY A 245 -1.06 -10.56 -1.29
CA GLY A 245 -0.45 -9.44 -2.01
C GLY A 245 -0.43 -8.13 -1.21
N ASN A 246 -1.23 -8.01 -0.14
CA ASN A 246 -1.29 -6.81 0.70
C ASN A 246 -0.25 -6.87 1.83
N ALA A 247 1.01 -6.92 1.44
CA ALA A 247 2.16 -7.08 2.31
C ALA A 247 3.13 -5.90 2.22
N ILE A 248 3.99 -5.75 3.22
CA ILE A 248 4.97 -4.66 3.30
C ILE A 248 6.27 -5.14 3.95
N ALA A 249 7.42 -4.79 3.36
CA ALA A 249 8.71 -4.95 4.01
C ALA A 249 9.05 -3.70 4.84
N LEU A 250 9.04 -3.83 6.15
CA LEU A 250 9.39 -2.75 7.09
C LEU A 250 10.84 -2.82 7.60
N SER A 251 11.58 -3.81 7.15
CA SER A 251 13.01 -3.96 7.35
C SER A 251 13.64 -4.73 6.19
N GLY A 252 14.96 -4.83 6.19
CA GLY A 252 15.69 -5.65 5.20
C GLY A 252 15.44 -7.17 5.33
N SER A 253 14.73 -7.65 6.34
CA SER A 253 14.57 -9.09 6.58
C SER A 253 13.15 -9.52 6.99
N ALA A 254 12.24 -8.60 7.24
CA ALA A 254 10.87 -8.91 7.65
C ALA A 254 9.85 -8.40 6.63
N VAL A 255 8.94 -9.26 6.22
CA VAL A 255 7.73 -8.91 5.47
C VAL A 255 6.51 -9.09 6.37
N TRP A 256 5.70 -8.05 6.48
CA TRP A 256 4.50 -8.01 7.30
C TRP A 256 3.24 -8.20 6.45
N MET A 257 2.33 -9.03 6.92
CA MET A 257 1.02 -9.30 6.31
C MET A 257 0.02 -9.72 7.38
N SER A 258 -1.26 -9.87 7.07
CA SER A 258 -2.21 -10.42 8.04
C SER A 258 -1.93 -11.90 8.32
N ALA A 259 -2.41 -12.41 9.46
CA ALA A 259 -2.29 -13.83 9.81
C ALA A 259 -3.01 -14.72 8.79
N ARG A 260 -4.12 -14.26 8.22
CA ARG A 260 -4.83 -14.92 7.13
C ARG A 260 -3.97 -15.03 5.88
N ALA A 261 -3.34 -13.92 5.47
CA ALA A 261 -2.43 -13.87 4.34
C ALA A 261 -1.22 -14.78 4.55
N GLU A 262 -0.58 -14.72 5.72
CA GLU A 262 0.54 -15.61 6.05
C GLU A 262 0.14 -17.08 6.03
N GLY A 263 -1.02 -17.42 6.59
CA GLY A 263 -1.56 -18.78 6.60
C GLY A 263 -1.83 -19.35 5.21
N SER A 264 -2.10 -18.49 4.22
CA SER A 264 -2.36 -18.88 2.83
C SER A 264 -1.08 -19.16 2.01
N LEU A 265 0.11 -18.73 2.51
CA LEU A 265 1.37 -18.95 1.78
C LEU A 265 1.70 -20.44 1.67
N ALA A 266 1.91 -20.90 0.44
CA ALA A 266 2.38 -22.26 0.20
C ALA A 266 3.83 -22.46 0.71
N PRO A 267 4.24 -23.70 1.00
CA PRO A 267 5.64 -23.97 1.38
C PRO A 267 6.67 -23.42 0.39
N ALA A 268 6.37 -23.46 -0.91
CA ALA A 268 7.24 -22.91 -1.96
C ALA A 268 7.37 -21.38 -1.86
N ASP A 269 6.28 -20.66 -1.55
CA ASP A 269 6.31 -19.19 -1.39
C ASP A 269 7.15 -18.79 -0.17
N ARG A 270 7.01 -19.53 0.94
CA ARG A 270 7.83 -19.33 2.15
C ARG A 270 9.31 -19.59 1.89
N ALA A 271 9.64 -20.64 1.12
CA ALA A 271 11.01 -20.92 0.71
C ALA A 271 11.58 -19.79 -0.17
N ALA A 272 10.82 -19.32 -1.16
CA ALA A 272 11.22 -18.22 -2.03
C ALA A 272 11.40 -16.90 -1.27
N LEU A 273 10.54 -16.59 -0.28
CA LEU A 273 10.74 -15.45 0.63
C LEU A 273 12.03 -15.60 1.43
N ALA A 274 12.31 -16.79 1.97
CA ALA A 274 13.53 -17.04 2.73
C ALA A 274 14.80 -16.92 1.85
N GLU A 275 14.76 -17.40 0.62
CA GLU A 275 15.86 -17.23 -0.36
C GLU A 275 16.09 -15.76 -0.69
N ALA A 276 15.02 -14.95 -0.77
CA ALA A 276 15.12 -13.51 -0.94
C ALA A 276 15.56 -12.76 0.34
N GLY A 277 15.74 -13.50 1.45
CA GLY A 277 16.18 -12.97 2.74
C GLY A 277 15.06 -12.39 3.58
N PHE A 278 13.80 -12.81 3.38
CA PHE A 278 12.64 -12.35 4.14
C PHE A 278 12.02 -13.45 5.01
N SER A 279 11.60 -13.04 6.20
CA SER A 279 10.79 -13.85 7.12
C SER A 279 9.42 -13.20 7.27
N PRO A 280 8.32 -13.92 7.03
CA PRO A 280 6.98 -13.42 7.29
C PRO A 280 6.77 -13.10 8.75
N GLN A 281 6.10 -11.97 9.00
CA GLN A 281 5.57 -11.53 10.29
C GLN A 281 4.09 -11.23 10.10
N SER A 282 3.26 -11.53 11.09
CA SER A 282 1.83 -11.32 10.92
C SER A 282 1.12 -10.79 12.16
N ALA A 283 -0.07 -10.24 11.93
CA ALA A 283 -1.04 -9.86 12.94
C ALA A 283 -2.44 -10.35 12.53
N ASP A 284 -3.27 -10.72 13.51
CA ASP A 284 -4.69 -11.01 13.24
C ASP A 284 -5.41 -9.70 12.94
N LEU A 285 -6.08 -9.64 11.77
CA LEU A 285 -6.79 -8.47 11.27
C LEU A 285 -8.17 -8.83 10.69
N GLN A 286 -8.76 -9.93 11.13
CA GLN A 286 -9.98 -10.47 10.55
C GLN A 286 -11.16 -9.48 10.59
N ALA A 287 -11.32 -8.73 11.67
CA ALA A 287 -12.35 -7.70 11.77
C ALA A 287 -12.01 -6.48 10.89
N ILE A 288 -10.75 -6.07 10.86
CA ILE A 288 -10.28 -4.98 9.99
C ILE A 288 -10.46 -5.33 8.51
N GLU A 289 -10.18 -6.56 8.12
CA GLU A 289 -10.32 -7.02 6.74
C GLU A 289 -11.78 -6.99 6.24
N SER A 290 -12.78 -6.94 7.12
CA SER A 290 -14.17 -6.72 6.72
C SER A 290 -14.37 -5.38 5.99
N ALA A 291 -13.54 -4.38 6.25
CA ALA A 291 -13.53 -3.10 5.53
C ALA A 291 -12.81 -3.16 4.16
N GLY A 292 -12.42 -4.35 3.72
CA GLY A 292 -11.88 -4.59 2.38
C GLY A 292 -10.44 -4.12 2.17
N GLY A 293 -9.70 -3.84 3.24
CA GLY A 293 -8.25 -3.59 3.26
C GLY A 293 -7.58 -4.49 4.31
N SER A 294 -6.26 -4.67 4.24
CA SER A 294 -5.51 -5.51 5.16
C SER A 294 -4.27 -4.78 5.69
N LEU A 295 -3.25 -5.49 6.15
CA LEU A 295 -2.12 -4.95 6.92
C LEU A 295 -1.42 -3.78 6.21
N ARG A 296 -1.09 -3.92 4.91
CA ARG A 296 -0.41 -2.85 4.16
C ARG A 296 -1.23 -1.56 4.13
N CYS A 297 -2.56 -1.69 4.07
CA CYS A 297 -3.46 -0.54 4.06
C CYS A 297 -3.46 0.22 5.40
N CYS A 298 -3.27 -0.49 6.52
CA CYS A 298 -3.21 0.11 7.85
C CYS A 298 -1.91 0.88 8.12
N VAL A 299 -0.84 0.65 7.34
CA VAL A 299 0.50 1.16 7.64
C VAL A 299 0.91 2.24 6.65
N ALA A 300 1.08 3.46 7.14
CA ALA A 300 1.73 4.54 6.40
C ALA A 300 3.21 4.63 6.81
N GLU A 301 4.08 4.72 5.81
CA GLU A 301 5.54 4.68 5.96
C GLU A 301 6.11 6.09 6.18
N LEU A 302 7.14 6.22 7.03
CA LEU A 302 7.93 7.44 7.21
C LEU A 302 9.36 7.23 6.67
N PHE A 303 9.71 8.01 5.65
CA PHE A 303 11.04 8.04 5.04
C PHE A 303 11.85 9.27 5.41
#